data_ce268287e5efedfbd85a65655084a4d6
#
_entry.id   ce268287e5efedfbd85a65655084a4d6
#
_cell.length_a   1.000
_cell.length_b   1.000
_cell.length_c   1.000
_cell.angle_alpha   90.00
_cell.angle_beta   90.00
_cell.angle_gamma   90.00
#
_symmetry.space_group_name_H-M   'P 1'
#
loop_
_entity.id
_entity.type
_entity.pdbx_description
1 polymer ?
#
loop_
_entity_poly.entity_id
_entity_poly.type
_entity_poly.pdbx_seq_one_letter_code
_entity_poly.pdbx_strand_id
1 'polypeptide(L)'
;YVDYVCSWGPGILGHADDRVIDAVKAACDDGLTFGAPTRKELEIAELINELMPSMELTRMVNSGTEAVMSALRVARGFTGRDKIVKFRGCYHGHSDGLLVKAGSAALTQSVPDSLGVPKSYTQHTLIAEYNNEDSVKKLFEAEGKDIAAIVVEPVAANMGVVPPHDGFLQFLRDITNEYGALLIFDEVITGFKVGGQAVLG
;
A
#
# COMPACT_ATOMS: atom_id res chain seq x y z
N TYR A 1 9.67 27.22 11.03
CA TYR A 1 9.97 25.92 11.65
C TYR A 1 10.68 25.03 10.64
N VAL A 2 11.51 24.10 11.11
CA VAL A 2 12.12 23.05 10.28
C VAL A 2 11.24 21.82 10.36
N ASP A 3 10.84 21.29 9.20
CA ASP A 3 10.03 20.07 9.11
C ASP A 3 10.90 18.82 9.11
N TYR A 4 11.12 18.23 10.28
CA TYR A 4 11.85 16.99 10.42
C TYR A 4 11.04 15.72 10.05
N VAL A 5 9.74 15.88 9.78
CA VAL A 5 8.84 14.79 9.37
C VAL A 5 8.76 14.68 7.85
N CYS A 6 9.25 15.71 7.13
CA CYS A 6 9.18 15.79 5.66
C CYS A 6 7.76 15.58 5.12
N SER A 7 6.75 16.16 5.80
CA SER A 7 5.32 16.04 5.47
C SER A 7 4.84 14.58 5.36
N TRP A 8 5.34 13.70 6.24
CA TRP A 8 5.11 12.24 6.23
C TRP A 8 5.60 11.55 4.96
N GLY A 9 6.77 11.98 4.45
CA GLY A 9 7.49 11.30 3.39
C GLY A 9 7.56 12.02 2.04
N PRO A 10 6.55 12.76 1.55
CA PRO A 10 6.64 13.39 0.23
C PRO A 10 7.66 14.55 0.13
N GLY A 11 8.01 15.18 1.24
CA GLY A 11 8.87 16.37 1.27
C GLY A 11 10.37 16.10 1.10
N ILE A 12 10.80 15.13 0.29
CA ILE A 12 12.21 14.76 0.11
C ILE A 12 13.08 15.88 -0.49
N LEU A 13 12.49 16.80 -1.24
CA LEU A 13 13.16 17.99 -1.79
C LEU A 13 12.86 19.26 -0.98
N GLY A 14 12.12 19.14 0.14
CA GLY A 14 11.62 20.27 0.89
C GLY A 14 10.29 20.81 0.36
N HIS A 15 9.82 21.91 0.97
CA HIS A 15 8.48 22.44 0.72
C HIS A 15 8.36 23.27 -0.57
N ALA A 16 9.44 23.80 -1.09
CA ALA A 16 9.41 24.75 -2.20
C ALA A 16 10.70 24.69 -3.04
N ASP A 17 11.04 23.51 -3.55
CA ASP A 17 12.15 23.39 -4.51
C ASP A 17 11.79 24.15 -5.80
N ASP A 18 12.66 25.07 -6.23
CA ASP A 18 12.41 25.97 -7.35
C ASP A 18 12.09 25.20 -8.65
N ARG A 19 12.73 24.07 -8.90
CA ARG A 19 12.50 23.22 -10.09
C ARG A 19 11.07 22.68 -10.11
N VAL A 20 10.56 22.26 -8.96
CA VAL A 20 9.18 21.75 -8.80
C VAL A 20 8.18 22.89 -8.95
N ILE A 21 8.43 24.01 -8.27
CA ILE A 21 7.54 25.18 -8.31
C ILE A 21 7.44 25.76 -9.72
N ASP A 22 8.55 25.88 -10.43
CA ASP A 22 8.55 26.41 -11.80
C ASP A 22 7.88 25.45 -12.79
N ALA A 23 8.06 24.14 -12.65
CA ALA A 23 7.33 23.16 -13.43
C ALA A 23 5.81 23.21 -13.20
N VAL A 24 5.37 23.41 -11.94
CA VAL A 24 3.95 23.59 -11.60
C VAL A 24 3.38 24.87 -12.22
N LYS A 25 4.10 25.99 -12.11
CA LYS A 25 3.68 27.28 -12.73
C LYS A 25 3.51 27.12 -14.25
N ALA A 26 4.49 26.51 -14.93
CA ALA A 26 4.40 26.26 -16.37
C ALA A 26 3.21 25.33 -16.73
N ALA A 27 2.92 24.34 -15.92
CA ALA A 27 1.78 23.46 -16.14
C ALA A 27 0.42 24.16 -15.99
N CYS A 28 0.35 25.23 -15.19
CA CYS A 28 -0.88 26.02 -15.04
C CYS A 28 -1.30 26.71 -16.36
N ASP A 29 -0.35 27.07 -17.21
CA ASP A 29 -0.62 27.70 -18.49
C ASP A 29 -1.31 26.73 -19.49
N ASP A 30 -1.06 25.42 -19.34
CA ASP A 30 -1.68 24.35 -20.14
C ASP A 30 -3.03 23.87 -19.58
N GLY A 31 -3.35 24.26 -18.33
CA GLY A 31 -4.54 23.80 -17.60
C GLY A 31 -4.24 22.64 -16.65
N LEU A 32 -5.12 22.46 -15.66
CA LEU A 32 -4.90 21.49 -14.55
C LEU A 32 -5.92 20.36 -14.49
N THR A 33 -6.97 20.38 -15.34
CA THR A 33 -8.05 19.38 -15.27
C THR A 33 -8.47 18.98 -16.67
N PHE A 34 -8.41 17.66 -16.93
CA PHE A 34 -8.74 17.10 -18.24
C PHE A 34 -9.62 15.85 -18.05
N GLY A 35 -10.59 15.67 -18.93
CA GLY A 35 -11.44 14.48 -18.99
C GLY A 35 -10.83 13.31 -19.78
N ALA A 36 -9.53 13.40 -20.14
CA ALA A 36 -8.80 12.42 -20.91
C ALA A 36 -7.35 12.32 -20.41
N PRO A 37 -6.63 11.23 -20.70
CA PRO A 37 -5.22 11.12 -20.37
C PRO A 37 -4.40 12.26 -20.96
N THR A 38 -3.44 12.74 -20.18
CA THR A 38 -2.54 13.81 -20.60
C THR A 38 -1.19 13.26 -21.02
N ARG A 39 -0.41 14.08 -21.76
CA ARG A 39 0.96 13.72 -22.11
C ARG A 39 1.83 13.49 -20.88
N LYS A 40 1.65 14.30 -19.83
CA LYS A 40 2.41 14.19 -18.56
C LYS A 40 2.11 12.89 -17.82
N GLU A 41 0.87 12.39 -17.89
CA GLU A 41 0.52 11.08 -17.34
C GLU A 41 1.23 9.94 -18.07
N LEU A 42 1.34 10.03 -19.40
CA LEU A 42 2.10 9.05 -20.19
C LEU A 42 3.59 9.10 -19.84
N GLU A 43 4.18 10.29 -19.85
CA GLU A 43 5.61 10.49 -19.53
C GLU A 43 5.97 9.95 -18.13
N ILE A 44 5.13 10.18 -17.12
CA ILE A 44 5.38 9.64 -15.77
C ILE A 44 5.18 8.12 -15.72
N ALA A 45 4.23 7.56 -16.45
CA ALA A 45 4.02 6.12 -16.50
C ALA A 45 5.19 5.40 -17.16
N GLU A 46 5.72 5.95 -18.24
CA GLU A 46 6.93 5.46 -18.92
C GLU A 46 8.16 5.51 -18.01
N LEU A 47 8.34 6.62 -17.29
CA LEU A 47 9.44 6.76 -16.33
C LEU A 47 9.32 5.77 -15.17
N ILE A 48 8.10 5.54 -14.65
CA ILE A 48 7.86 4.53 -13.61
C ILE A 48 8.22 3.14 -14.13
N ASN A 49 7.83 2.79 -15.36
CA ASN A 49 8.17 1.49 -15.95
C ASN A 49 9.68 1.33 -16.19
N GLU A 50 10.37 2.39 -16.59
CA GLU A 50 11.83 2.39 -16.74
C GLU A 50 12.54 2.14 -15.39
N LEU A 51 12.10 2.82 -14.32
CA LEU A 51 12.71 2.72 -13.00
C LEU A 51 12.28 1.47 -12.23
N MET A 52 11.09 0.95 -12.53
CA MET A 52 10.50 -0.25 -11.90
C MET A 52 9.95 -1.18 -13.00
N PRO A 53 10.79 -2.00 -13.65
CA PRO A 53 10.35 -2.84 -14.80
C PRO A 53 9.22 -3.82 -14.47
N SER A 54 9.02 -4.17 -13.19
CA SER A 54 7.89 -4.99 -12.74
C SER A 54 6.53 -4.28 -12.83
N MET A 55 6.52 -2.95 -12.98
CA MET A 55 5.31 -2.12 -13.08
C MET A 55 4.90 -1.94 -14.55
N GLU A 56 4.43 -3.00 -15.21
CA GLU A 56 4.04 -2.98 -16.62
C GLU A 56 2.85 -2.05 -16.91
N LEU A 57 1.95 -1.88 -15.95
CA LEU A 57 0.76 -1.04 -16.06
C LEU A 57 0.66 -0.10 -14.86
N THR A 58 0.47 1.17 -15.15
CA THR A 58 0.35 2.22 -14.14
C THR A 58 -1.00 2.93 -14.24
N ARG A 59 -1.66 3.11 -13.09
CA ARG A 59 -2.84 3.96 -12.95
C ARG A 59 -2.58 5.04 -11.93
N MET A 60 -2.73 6.29 -12.36
CA MET A 60 -2.61 7.43 -11.47
C MET A 60 -3.89 7.63 -10.64
N VAL A 61 -3.71 7.99 -9.37
CA VAL A 61 -4.76 8.36 -8.42
C VAL A 61 -4.28 9.54 -7.58
N ASN A 62 -5.15 10.13 -6.74
CA ASN A 62 -4.82 11.37 -6.04
C ASN A 62 -4.20 11.16 -4.64
N SER A 63 -4.25 9.93 -4.10
CA SER A 63 -3.73 9.64 -2.76
C SER A 63 -3.34 8.19 -2.58
N GLY A 64 -2.52 7.91 -1.55
CA GLY A 64 -2.20 6.53 -1.15
C GLY A 64 -3.45 5.74 -0.72
N THR A 65 -4.43 6.40 -0.10
CA THR A 65 -5.72 5.76 0.24
C THR A 65 -6.43 5.26 -1.02
N GLU A 66 -6.51 6.08 -2.07
CA GLU A 66 -7.13 5.67 -3.34
C GLU A 66 -6.34 4.58 -4.05
N ALA A 67 -5.00 4.63 -3.98
CA ALA A 67 -4.13 3.62 -4.56
C ALA A 67 -4.38 2.26 -3.91
N VAL A 68 -4.29 2.18 -2.58
CA VAL A 68 -4.51 0.92 -1.86
C VAL A 68 -5.95 0.43 -2.01
N MET A 69 -6.94 1.30 -1.90
CA MET A 69 -8.35 0.95 -2.12
C MET A 69 -8.56 0.34 -3.52
N SER A 70 -7.93 0.90 -4.53
CA SER A 70 -8.02 0.41 -5.92
C SER A 70 -7.29 -0.92 -6.08
N ALA A 71 -6.10 -1.08 -5.51
CA ALA A 71 -5.33 -2.32 -5.54
C ALA A 71 -6.09 -3.47 -4.88
N LEU A 72 -6.70 -3.24 -3.71
CA LEU A 72 -7.52 -4.24 -3.03
C LEU A 72 -8.77 -4.63 -3.84
N ARG A 73 -9.39 -3.67 -4.53
CA ARG A 73 -10.53 -3.95 -5.42
C ARG A 73 -10.11 -4.81 -6.60
N VAL A 74 -8.96 -4.51 -7.22
CA VAL A 74 -8.37 -5.33 -8.29
C VAL A 74 -8.05 -6.73 -7.79
N ALA A 75 -7.42 -6.86 -6.63
CA ALA A 75 -7.09 -8.14 -6.03
C ALA A 75 -8.33 -9.02 -5.79
N ARG A 76 -9.39 -8.46 -5.22
CA ARG A 76 -10.67 -9.16 -5.04
C ARG A 76 -11.31 -9.55 -6.37
N GLY A 77 -11.34 -8.63 -7.33
CA GLY A 77 -11.91 -8.91 -8.66
C GLY A 77 -11.16 -9.98 -9.42
N PHE A 78 -9.82 -10.00 -9.33
CA PHE A 78 -8.97 -10.98 -10.00
C PHE A 78 -9.07 -12.38 -9.38
N THR A 79 -9.07 -12.46 -8.04
CA THR A 79 -9.08 -13.75 -7.33
C THR A 79 -10.49 -14.31 -7.11
N GLY A 80 -11.52 -13.48 -7.17
CA GLY A 80 -12.89 -13.83 -6.78
C GLY A 80 -13.05 -14.05 -5.28
N ARG A 81 -12.15 -13.51 -4.45
CA ARG A 81 -12.10 -13.70 -2.99
C ARG A 81 -12.28 -12.38 -2.26
N ASP A 82 -12.75 -12.40 -1.02
CA ASP A 82 -13.13 -11.19 -0.27
C ASP A 82 -12.11 -10.75 0.78
N LYS A 83 -11.36 -11.70 1.38
CA LYS A 83 -10.53 -11.42 2.55
C LYS A 83 -9.18 -10.81 2.18
N ILE A 84 -8.72 -9.91 3.02
CA ILE A 84 -7.41 -9.23 2.91
C ILE A 84 -6.66 -9.43 4.21
N VAL A 85 -5.37 -9.71 4.12
CA VAL A 85 -4.46 -9.70 5.27
C VAL A 85 -3.69 -8.38 5.29
N LYS A 86 -3.67 -7.71 6.44
CA LYS A 86 -2.77 -6.58 6.71
C LYS A 86 -2.01 -6.83 8.03
N PHE A 87 -1.02 -6.00 8.31
CA PHE A 87 -0.20 -6.15 9.51
C PHE A 87 -0.57 -5.13 10.59
N ARG A 88 -0.49 -5.57 11.85
CA ARG A 88 -0.65 -4.69 13.01
C ARG A 88 0.39 -3.57 12.95
N GLY A 89 -0.03 -2.33 13.19
CA GLY A 89 0.82 -1.16 13.17
C GLY A 89 1.08 -0.55 11.79
N CYS A 90 0.85 -1.29 10.71
CA CYS A 90 0.93 -0.76 9.35
C CYS A 90 -0.28 0.11 9.01
N TYR A 91 -0.03 1.19 8.25
CA TYR A 91 -1.05 2.12 7.81
C TYR A 91 -1.16 2.12 6.29
N HIS A 92 -2.36 1.94 5.78
CA HIS A 92 -2.64 1.82 4.34
C HIS A 92 -3.77 2.78 3.89
N GLY A 93 -3.77 3.99 4.44
CA GLY A 93 -4.82 4.97 4.19
C GLY A 93 -6.04 4.77 5.08
N HIS A 94 -7.10 5.56 4.82
CA HIS A 94 -8.27 5.64 5.69
C HIS A 94 -9.55 5.05 5.06
N SER A 95 -9.41 4.10 4.14
CA SER A 95 -10.55 3.28 3.69
C SER A 95 -11.10 2.47 4.86
N ASP A 96 -12.42 2.46 5.04
CA ASP A 96 -13.11 1.85 6.18
C ASP A 96 -12.68 0.40 6.45
N GLY A 97 -12.50 -0.39 5.39
CA GLY A 97 -12.05 -1.78 5.51
C GLY A 97 -10.64 -1.95 6.06
N LEU A 98 -9.82 -0.89 6.10
CA LEU A 98 -8.44 -0.91 6.59
C LEU A 98 -8.29 -0.26 7.98
N LEU A 99 -9.32 0.42 8.47
CA LEU A 99 -9.37 1.01 9.81
C LEU A 99 -9.79 -0.04 10.85
N VAL A 100 -8.91 -1.02 11.05
CA VAL A 100 -9.19 -2.22 11.84
C VAL A 100 -8.06 -2.52 12.82
N LYS A 101 -8.44 -3.12 13.94
CA LYS A 101 -7.53 -3.74 14.90
C LYS A 101 -7.92 -5.18 15.17
N ALA A 102 -7.00 -5.98 15.69
CA ALA A 102 -7.28 -7.37 16.06
C ALA A 102 -8.31 -7.42 17.17
N GLY A 103 -9.29 -8.29 17.04
CA GLY A 103 -10.24 -8.63 18.09
C GLY A 103 -9.55 -9.41 19.22
N SER A 104 -10.12 -9.35 20.42
CA SER A 104 -9.52 -9.97 21.63
C SER A 104 -9.73 -11.48 21.74
N ALA A 105 -10.60 -12.08 20.93
CA ALA A 105 -11.09 -13.45 21.17
C ALA A 105 -10.80 -14.48 20.07
N ALA A 106 -10.45 -14.07 18.86
CA ALA A 106 -10.14 -15.01 17.77
C ALA A 106 -9.18 -14.41 16.75
N LEU A 107 -8.29 -15.25 16.19
CA LEU A 107 -7.31 -14.89 15.17
C LEU A 107 -7.93 -14.24 13.92
N THR A 108 -9.17 -14.59 13.62
CA THR A 108 -9.89 -14.17 12.40
C THR A 108 -10.92 -13.05 12.64
N GLN A 109 -11.06 -12.56 13.89
CA GLN A 109 -12.00 -11.47 14.18
C GLN A 109 -11.29 -10.12 14.23
N SER A 110 -11.60 -9.27 13.29
CA SER A 110 -11.20 -7.86 13.29
C SER A 110 -12.33 -6.97 13.79
N VAL A 111 -11.98 -5.93 14.51
CA VAL A 111 -12.93 -4.94 15.02
C VAL A 111 -12.56 -3.55 14.48
N PRO A 112 -13.54 -2.65 14.28
CA PRO A 112 -13.25 -1.29 13.87
C PRO A 112 -12.30 -0.58 14.85
N ASP A 113 -11.35 0.18 14.31
CA ASP A 113 -10.43 1.04 15.08
C ASP A 113 -10.88 2.51 15.08
N SER A 114 -11.96 2.83 14.38
CA SER A 114 -12.57 4.16 14.31
C SER A 114 -14.06 4.07 14.60
N LEU A 115 -14.59 5.02 15.36
CA LEU A 115 -15.98 5.04 15.82
C LEU A 115 -17.01 5.08 14.67
N GLY A 116 -16.67 5.65 13.53
CA GLY A 116 -17.57 5.77 12.38
C GLY A 116 -17.60 4.55 11.45
N VAL A 117 -16.78 3.54 11.68
CA VAL A 117 -16.66 2.37 10.79
C VAL A 117 -17.59 1.26 11.22
N PRO A 118 -18.56 0.85 10.37
CA PRO A 118 -19.43 -0.29 10.65
C PRO A 118 -18.65 -1.60 10.71
N LYS A 119 -19.07 -2.52 11.59
CA LYS A 119 -18.45 -3.85 11.71
C LYS A 119 -18.43 -4.65 10.41
N SER A 120 -19.44 -4.47 9.55
CA SER A 120 -19.52 -5.13 8.25
C SER A 120 -18.39 -4.75 7.29
N TYR A 121 -17.78 -3.58 7.44
CA TYR A 121 -16.63 -3.16 6.61
C TYR A 121 -15.34 -3.84 7.03
N THR A 122 -15.21 -4.25 8.28
CA THR A 122 -13.96 -4.79 8.84
C THR A 122 -13.89 -6.32 8.86
N GLN A 123 -15.02 -7.00 8.66
CA GLN A 123 -15.12 -8.46 8.76
C GLN A 123 -14.27 -9.24 7.76
N HIS A 124 -13.89 -8.61 6.64
CA HIS A 124 -13.08 -9.21 5.59
C HIS A 124 -11.60 -8.82 5.67
N THR A 125 -11.18 -8.15 6.74
CA THR A 125 -9.78 -7.77 6.93
C THR A 125 -9.19 -8.52 8.10
N LEU A 126 -8.22 -9.38 7.83
CA LEU A 126 -7.48 -10.17 8.79
C LEU A 126 -6.20 -9.43 9.20
N ILE A 127 -5.77 -9.60 10.45
CA ILE A 127 -4.59 -8.92 10.98
C ILE A 127 -3.54 -9.94 11.38
N ALA A 128 -2.37 -9.85 10.75
CA ALA A 128 -1.16 -10.57 11.12
C ALA A 128 -0.21 -9.68 11.94
N GLU A 129 0.77 -10.28 12.59
CA GLU A 129 1.88 -9.57 13.21
C GLU A 129 3.02 -9.41 12.21
N TYR A 130 3.57 -8.19 12.10
CA TYR A 130 4.69 -7.91 11.22
C TYR A 130 5.95 -8.65 11.72
N ASN A 131 6.77 -9.16 10.79
CA ASN A 131 7.93 -10.01 11.11
C ASN A 131 7.60 -11.31 11.88
N ASN A 132 6.38 -11.83 11.74
CA ASN A 132 5.95 -13.06 12.39
C ASN A 132 5.27 -14.00 11.36
N GLU A 133 6.06 -14.88 10.78
CA GLU A 133 5.59 -15.85 9.78
C GLU A 133 4.49 -16.77 10.31
N ASP A 134 4.58 -17.22 11.57
CA ASP A 134 3.59 -18.12 12.16
C ASP A 134 2.22 -17.46 12.29
N SER A 135 2.19 -16.14 12.52
CA SER A 135 0.96 -15.35 12.51
C SER A 135 0.29 -15.40 11.14
N VAL A 136 1.06 -15.27 10.07
CA VAL A 136 0.56 -15.34 8.68
C VAL A 136 0.13 -16.76 8.32
N LYS A 137 0.96 -17.79 8.61
CA LYS A 137 0.66 -19.20 8.36
C LYS A 137 -0.68 -19.61 8.95
N LYS A 138 -0.93 -19.27 10.22
CA LYS A 138 -2.21 -19.56 10.90
C LYS A 138 -3.43 -18.96 10.20
N LEU A 139 -3.32 -17.75 9.65
CA LEU A 139 -4.40 -17.13 8.88
C LEU A 139 -4.65 -17.87 7.57
N PHE A 140 -3.58 -18.26 6.86
CA PHE A 140 -3.71 -18.98 5.61
C PHE A 140 -4.19 -20.43 5.80
N GLU A 141 -3.77 -21.10 6.86
CA GLU A 141 -4.31 -22.43 7.22
C GLU A 141 -5.82 -22.38 7.51
N ALA A 142 -6.28 -21.31 8.19
CA ALA A 142 -7.68 -21.16 8.56
C ALA A 142 -8.57 -20.66 7.41
N GLU A 143 -8.08 -19.71 6.61
CA GLU A 143 -8.89 -18.87 5.71
C GLU A 143 -8.30 -18.71 4.31
N GLY A 144 -7.19 -19.40 3.99
CA GLY A 144 -6.38 -19.15 2.79
C GLY A 144 -7.15 -19.19 1.46
N LYS A 145 -8.23 -20.00 1.39
CA LYS A 145 -9.09 -20.10 0.20
C LYS A 145 -9.90 -18.82 -0.06
N ASP A 146 -10.12 -18.02 0.97
CA ASP A 146 -10.92 -16.79 0.91
C ASP A 146 -10.03 -15.53 0.88
N ILE A 147 -8.72 -15.67 1.09
CA ILE A 147 -7.77 -14.56 1.08
C ILE A 147 -7.44 -14.17 -0.37
N ALA A 148 -7.82 -12.93 -0.74
CA ALA A 148 -7.52 -12.32 -2.02
C ALA A 148 -6.09 -11.80 -2.09
N ALA A 149 -5.62 -11.15 -1.01
CA ALA A 149 -4.30 -10.55 -0.98
C ALA A 149 -3.75 -10.34 0.43
N ILE A 150 -2.42 -10.22 0.51
CA ILE A 150 -1.71 -9.56 1.60
C ILE A 150 -1.37 -8.14 1.15
N VAL A 151 -1.59 -7.14 2.00
CA VAL A 151 -1.03 -5.79 1.83
C VAL A 151 0.00 -5.53 2.92
N VAL A 152 1.19 -5.08 2.52
CA VAL A 152 2.33 -4.89 3.42
C VAL A 152 3.14 -3.65 3.03
N GLU A 153 3.60 -2.89 4.04
CA GLU A 153 4.68 -1.91 3.84
C GLU A 153 6.02 -2.68 3.83
N PRO A 154 6.87 -2.57 2.78
CA PRO A 154 8.18 -3.25 2.78
C PRO A 154 9.05 -2.87 3.97
N VAL A 155 8.98 -1.62 4.42
CA VAL A 155 9.48 -1.15 5.71
C VAL A 155 8.31 -0.48 6.43
N ALA A 156 7.89 -1.03 7.54
CA ALA A 156 6.72 -0.52 8.27
C ALA A 156 7.07 0.80 8.97
N ALA A 157 6.74 1.92 8.34
CA ALA A 157 7.16 3.24 8.78
C ALA A 157 6.34 3.76 9.96
N ASN A 158 5.01 3.59 9.92
CA ASN A 158 4.08 4.21 10.87
C ASN A 158 4.22 3.69 12.32
N MET A 159 4.79 2.51 12.51
CA MET A 159 5.01 1.92 13.83
C MET A 159 6.45 2.06 14.36
N GLY A 160 7.25 2.97 13.78
CA GLY A 160 8.60 3.29 14.24
C GLY A 160 9.73 2.87 13.29
N VAL A 161 9.46 2.82 11.99
CA VAL A 161 10.43 2.44 10.94
C VAL A 161 11.02 1.05 11.21
N VAL A 162 10.16 0.06 11.17
CA VAL A 162 10.53 -1.35 11.43
C VAL A 162 10.87 -2.03 10.10
N PRO A 163 12.13 -2.40 9.86
CA PRO A 163 12.50 -3.16 8.67
C PRO A 163 11.98 -4.60 8.74
N PRO A 164 11.79 -5.27 7.60
CA PRO A 164 11.50 -6.69 7.59
C PRO A 164 12.72 -7.49 8.06
N HIS A 165 12.49 -8.61 8.73
CA HIS A 165 13.56 -9.59 8.97
C HIS A 165 13.99 -10.24 7.66
N ASP A 166 15.23 -10.74 7.62
CA ASP A 166 15.73 -11.48 6.47
C ASP A 166 14.80 -12.63 6.10
N GLY A 167 14.39 -12.66 4.82
CA GLY A 167 13.48 -13.67 4.30
C GLY A 167 11.99 -13.42 4.52
N PHE A 168 11.56 -12.45 5.34
CA PHE A 168 10.14 -12.22 5.62
C PHE A 168 9.34 -11.85 4.37
N LEU A 169 9.82 -10.92 3.54
CA LEU A 169 9.12 -10.54 2.31
C LEU A 169 9.10 -11.69 1.29
N GLN A 170 10.17 -12.48 1.21
CA GLN A 170 10.19 -13.68 0.37
C GLN A 170 9.17 -14.71 0.87
N PHE A 171 9.10 -14.95 2.17
CA PHE A 171 8.07 -15.79 2.77
C PHE A 171 6.65 -15.34 2.40
N LEU A 172 6.37 -14.01 2.43
CA LEU A 172 5.06 -13.50 2.01
C LEU A 172 4.78 -13.77 0.53
N ARG A 173 5.80 -13.69 -0.33
CA ARG A 173 5.68 -14.07 -1.74
C ARG A 173 5.36 -15.56 -1.89
N ASP A 174 6.09 -16.41 -1.18
CA ASP A 174 5.96 -17.85 -1.29
C ASP A 174 4.57 -18.32 -0.83
N ILE A 175 4.10 -17.85 0.32
CA ILE A 175 2.77 -18.23 0.84
C ILE A 175 1.64 -17.69 -0.05
N THR A 176 1.77 -16.48 -0.59
CA THR A 176 0.75 -15.97 -1.52
C THR A 176 0.71 -16.78 -2.81
N ASN A 177 1.86 -17.22 -3.34
CA ASN A 177 1.92 -18.09 -4.50
C ASN A 177 1.29 -19.47 -4.21
N GLU A 178 1.59 -20.06 -3.05
CA GLU A 178 1.05 -21.37 -2.63
C GLU A 178 -0.48 -21.36 -2.60
N TYR A 179 -1.08 -20.31 -2.05
CA TYR A 179 -2.54 -20.19 -1.90
C TYR A 179 -3.23 -19.49 -3.06
N GLY A 180 -2.49 -18.99 -4.06
CA GLY A 180 -3.04 -18.25 -5.19
C GLY A 180 -3.64 -16.91 -4.78
N ALA A 181 -3.11 -16.30 -3.73
CA ALA A 181 -3.41 -14.93 -3.31
C ALA A 181 -2.44 -13.94 -3.96
N LEU A 182 -2.74 -12.64 -3.90
CA LEU A 182 -1.85 -11.61 -4.41
C LEU A 182 -1.02 -10.98 -3.26
N LEU A 183 0.18 -10.51 -3.59
CA LEU A 183 1.00 -9.72 -2.68
C LEU A 183 1.03 -8.27 -3.16
N ILE A 184 0.58 -7.35 -2.31
CA ILE A 184 0.53 -5.91 -2.57
C ILE A 184 1.56 -5.24 -1.68
N PHE A 185 2.56 -4.58 -2.31
CA PHE A 185 3.50 -3.73 -1.60
C PHE A 185 2.95 -2.29 -1.56
N ASP A 186 2.75 -1.79 -0.34
CA ASP A 186 2.47 -0.37 -0.12
C ASP A 186 3.80 0.37 0.02
N GLU A 187 4.20 1.00 -1.06
CA GLU A 187 5.45 1.75 -1.15
C GLU A 187 5.23 3.28 -1.07
N VAL A 188 4.15 3.73 -0.51
CA VAL A 188 3.89 5.17 -0.31
C VAL A 188 5.03 5.85 0.44
N ILE A 189 5.64 5.16 1.40
CA ILE A 189 6.80 5.67 2.14
C ILE A 189 8.14 5.26 1.49
N THR A 190 8.28 4.03 1.02
CA THR A 190 9.56 3.48 0.56
C THR A 190 9.86 3.78 -0.91
N GLY A 191 8.85 3.80 -1.77
CA GLY A 191 9.01 3.96 -3.21
C GLY A 191 9.79 5.22 -3.60
N PHE A 192 10.81 5.07 -4.43
CA PHE A 192 11.75 6.12 -4.89
C PHE A 192 12.57 6.81 -3.79
N LYS A 193 12.44 6.42 -2.53
CA LYS A 193 13.10 7.08 -1.38
C LYS A 193 14.21 6.24 -0.77
N VAL A 194 14.17 4.91 -0.91
CA VAL A 194 15.17 4.02 -0.33
C VAL A 194 16.19 3.48 -1.34
N GLY A 195 16.21 3.96 -2.57
CA GLY A 195 17.18 3.52 -3.58
C GLY A 195 16.88 3.96 -5.01
N GLY A 196 15.99 4.93 -5.22
CA GLY A 196 15.60 5.39 -6.56
C GLY A 196 14.70 4.42 -7.33
N GLN A 197 14.38 3.28 -6.73
CA GLN A 197 13.49 2.24 -7.23
C GLN A 197 12.51 1.84 -6.11
N ALA A 198 11.62 0.89 -6.37
CA ALA A 198 10.90 0.20 -5.31
C ALA A 198 11.87 -0.67 -4.48
N VAL A 199 11.49 -1.03 -3.26
CA VAL A 199 12.31 -1.93 -2.40
C VAL A 199 12.56 -3.29 -3.07
N LEU A 200 11.69 -3.67 -3.98
CA LEU A 200 11.70 -4.97 -4.68
C LEU A 200 11.72 -4.82 -6.21
N GLY A 201 12.12 -3.67 -6.71
CA GLY A 201 12.30 -3.41 -8.14
C GLY A 201 13.55 -4.04 -8.71
#